data_2121ecf001a7fe318dd0e27fa31dff41
#
_entry.id   2121ecf001a7fe318dd0e27fa31dff41
#
_cell.length_a   1.000
_cell.length_b   1.000
_cell.length_c   1.000
_cell.angle_alpha   90.00
_cell.angle_beta   90.00
_cell.angle_gamma   90.00
#
_symmetry.space_group_name_H-M   'P 1'
#
loop_
_entity.id
_entity.type
_entity.pdbx_description
1 polymer ?
#
loop_
_entity_poly.entity_id
_entity_poly.type
_entity_poly.pdbx_seq_one_letter_code
_entity_poly.pdbx_strand_id
1 'polypeptide(L)'
;GILMEAQTGPVVYQKDADTRRSPASITKIMTLILIFDALDKGSLKMDDTVTTSAHAKSMGGSQVFLEEGEIQTVETLIKCIVIASGNDASVAMAEHICGSEQEFVRHMNERAEGLGMKNTHFEDCCGLTESPDHYTTARDIAIMSRELITKYPKILEYSSIWMENITHVTRQGTKEFGLTNTNKLIRKPFAVTSNKSGSVSYTHLRAHETSQ
;
A
#
# COMPACT_ATOMS: atom_id res chain seq x y z
N GLY A 1 14.36 8.49 11.75
CA GLY A 1 13.00 8.16 12.17
C GLY A 1 12.20 9.40 12.56
N ILE A 2 10.89 9.27 12.64
CA ILE A 2 9.98 10.36 13.01
C ILE A 2 8.79 9.78 13.80
N LEU A 3 8.29 10.57 14.75
CA LEU A 3 7.02 10.34 15.43
C LEU A 3 6.15 11.58 15.23
N MET A 4 5.01 11.39 14.61
CA MET A 4 4.05 12.45 14.30
C MET A 4 2.71 12.10 14.93
N GLU A 5 2.04 13.10 15.52
CA GLU A 5 0.68 12.93 16.01
C GLU A 5 -0.27 12.88 14.80
N ALA A 6 -1.12 11.85 14.74
CA ALA A 6 -1.91 11.55 13.54
C ALA A 6 -3.04 12.55 13.28
N GLN A 7 -3.73 13.02 14.31
CA GLN A 7 -4.93 13.87 14.13
C GLN A 7 -4.56 15.30 13.76
N THR A 8 -3.62 15.90 14.49
CA THR A 8 -3.28 17.32 14.37
C THR A 8 -2.01 17.59 13.57
N GLY A 9 -1.12 16.58 13.41
CA GLY A 9 0.06 16.63 12.56
C GLY A 9 1.39 17.06 13.17
N PRO A 10 1.52 17.54 14.42
CA PRO A 10 2.79 17.93 14.99
C PRO A 10 3.79 16.78 15.08
N VAL A 11 5.06 17.11 14.82
CA VAL A 11 6.16 16.17 15.01
C VAL A 11 6.55 16.17 16.49
N VAL A 12 6.47 15.02 17.13
CA VAL A 12 6.80 14.81 18.55
C VAL A 12 8.28 14.47 18.72
N TYR A 13 8.83 13.70 17.78
CA TYR A 13 10.23 13.28 17.77
C TYR A 13 10.72 13.08 16.34
N GLN A 14 11.98 13.44 16.09
CA GLN A 14 12.62 13.15 14.81
C GLN A 14 14.13 12.91 14.97
N LYS A 15 14.65 12.00 14.16
CA LYS A 15 16.08 11.75 13.98
C LYS A 15 16.31 11.31 12.54
N ASP A 16 17.18 12.03 11.83
CA ASP A 16 17.49 11.77 10.42
C ASP A 16 16.21 11.59 9.56
N ALA A 17 15.21 12.47 9.82
CA ALA A 17 13.88 12.35 9.24
C ALA A 17 13.85 12.67 7.75
N ASP A 18 14.81 13.45 7.25
CA ASP A 18 14.88 13.96 5.88
C ASP A 18 15.94 13.26 5.02
N THR A 19 16.55 12.18 5.53
CA THR A 19 17.48 11.35 4.76
C THR A 19 16.72 10.54 3.72
N ARG A 20 17.07 10.68 2.44
CA ARG A 20 16.49 9.92 1.33
C ARG A 20 16.90 8.45 1.41
N ARG A 21 15.93 7.57 1.20
CA ARG A 21 16.11 6.11 1.17
C ARG A 21 15.11 5.48 0.20
N SER A 22 15.43 4.30 -0.31
CA SER A 22 14.46 3.50 -1.04
C SER A 22 13.29 3.12 -0.12
N PRO A 23 12.04 3.39 -0.52
CA PRO A 23 10.87 3.05 0.28
C PRO A 23 10.48 1.58 0.25
N ALA A 24 10.96 0.82 -0.75
CA ALA A 24 10.48 -0.54 -0.99
C ALA A 24 8.93 -0.61 -0.95
N SER A 25 8.35 -1.64 -0.34
CA SER A 25 6.88 -1.81 -0.26
C SER A 25 6.12 -0.69 0.46
N ILE A 26 6.79 0.22 1.16
CA ILE A 26 6.17 1.43 1.72
C ILE A 26 5.57 2.31 0.60
N THR A 27 6.08 2.21 -0.61
CA THR A 27 5.51 2.81 -1.84
C THR A 27 4.00 2.57 -1.96
N LYS A 28 3.52 1.38 -1.56
CA LYS A 28 2.10 0.99 -1.65
C LYS A 28 1.17 1.84 -0.80
N ILE A 29 1.68 2.61 0.16
CA ILE A 29 0.87 3.59 0.89
C ILE A 29 0.33 4.65 -0.09
N MET A 30 1.18 5.17 -0.98
CA MET A 30 0.73 6.12 -2.01
C MET A 30 -0.20 5.45 -3.03
N THR A 31 0.07 4.21 -3.41
CA THR A 31 -0.84 3.42 -4.27
C THR A 31 -2.22 3.30 -3.64
N LEU A 32 -2.31 2.99 -2.35
CA LEU A 32 -3.58 2.92 -1.62
C LEU A 32 -4.27 4.30 -1.53
N ILE A 33 -3.53 5.39 -1.33
CA ILE A 33 -4.10 6.75 -1.35
C ILE A 33 -4.80 7.00 -2.68
N LEU A 34 -4.17 6.70 -3.81
CA LEU A 34 -4.78 6.91 -5.14
C LEU A 34 -6.00 6.02 -5.38
N ILE A 35 -5.96 4.78 -4.90
CA ILE A 35 -7.11 3.87 -4.96
C ILE A 35 -8.28 4.46 -4.18
N PHE A 36 -8.06 4.90 -2.94
CA PHE A 36 -9.10 5.50 -2.11
C PHE A 36 -9.55 6.87 -2.63
N ASP A 37 -8.66 7.68 -3.21
CA ASP A 37 -9.04 8.91 -3.91
C ASP A 37 -10.03 8.62 -5.07
N ALA A 38 -9.79 7.57 -5.84
CA ALA A 38 -10.70 7.15 -6.92
C ALA A 38 -12.05 6.65 -6.39
N LEU A 39 -12.05 5.90 -5.28
CA LEU A 39 -13.28 5.47 -4.60
C LEU A 39 -14.07 6.66 -4.06
N ASP A 40 -13.41 7.63 -3.45
CA ASP A 40 -14.03 8.83 -2.89
C ASP A 40 -14.66 9.72 -3.99
N LYS A 41 -14.00 9.83 -5.14
CA LYS A 41 -14.53 10.55 -6.32
C LYS A 41 -15.69 9.82 -6.99
N GLY A 42 -15.94 8.56 -6.68
CA GLY A 42 -16.95 7.72 -7.33
C GLY A 42 -16.56 7.21 -8.72
N SER A 43 -15.33 7.43 -9.19
CA SER A 43 -14.81 6.86 -10.44
C SER A 43 -14.44 5.39 -10.33
N LEU A 44 -14.31 4.87 -9.11
CA LEU A 44 -14.04 3.49 -8.78
C LEU A 44 -15.01 3.05 -7.69
N LYS A 45 -15.45 1.78 -7.74
CA LYS A 45 -16.31 1.16 -6.73
C LYS A 45 -15.66 -0.12 -6.21
N MET A 46 -15.96 -0.49 -4.96
CA MET A 46 -15.42 -1.68 -4.31
C MET A 46 -15.77 -2.98 -5.05
N ASP A 47 -16.94 -3.04 -5.68
CA ASP A 47 -17.43 -4.20 -6.44
C ASP A 47 -17.09 -4.14 -7.93
N ASP A 48 -16.39 -3.12 -8.41
CA ASP A 48 -15.87 -3.09 -9.77
C ASP A 48 -14.91 -4.27 -9.98
N THR A 49 -14.95 -4.82 -11.19
CA THR A 49 -14.07 -5.92 -11.58
C THR A 49 -12.81 -5.42 -12.27
N VAL A 50 -11.69 -6.00 -11.92
CA VAL A 50 -10.36 -5.70 -12.45
C VAL A 50 -9.81 -6.95 -13.12
N THR A 51 -9.38 -6.82 -14.38
CA THR A 51 -8.74 -7.90 -15.13
C THR A 51 -7.23 -7.78 -15.02
N THR A 52 -6.57 -8.86 -14.63
CA THR A 52 -5.11 -8.92 -14.52
C THR A 52 -4.46 -8.96 -15.89
N SER A 53 -3.56 -8.03 -16.15
CA SER A 53 -2.76 -8.00 -17.38
C SER A 53 -1.57 -8.98 -17.32
N ALA A 54 -0.94 -9.22 -18.47
CA ALA A 54 0.33 -9.95 -18.54
C ALA A 54 1.44 -9.25 -17.75
N HIS A 55 1.44 -7.90 -17.75
CA HIS A 55 2.41 -7.12 -16.97
C HIS A 55 2.20 -7.31 -15.47
N ALA A 56 0.97 -7.16 -14.98
CA ALA A 56 0.65 -7.39 -13.56
C ALA A 56 1.02 -8.83 -13.12
N LYS A 57 0.70 -9.84 -13.92
CA LYS A 57 1.08 -11.23 -13.66
C LYS A 57 2.60 -11.42 -13.59
N SER A 58 3.37 -10.69 -14.39
CA SER A 58 4.83 -10.85 -14.47
C SER A 58 5.58 -10.32 -13.26
N MET A 59 4.90 -9.64 -12.34
CA MET A 59 5.55 -9.02 -11.19
C MET A 59 6.18 -10.05 -10.26
N GLY A 60 7.42 -9.75 -9.85
CA GLY A 60 8.15 -10.53 -8.87
C GLY A 60 7.95 -10.03 -7.43
N GLY A 61 8.77 -10.53 -6.52
CA GLY A 61 8.72 -10.16 -5.10
C GLY A 61 7.46 -10.68 -4.40
N SER A 62 6.90 -9.88 -3.49
CA SER A 62 5.66 -10.24 -2.80
C SER A 62 4.49 -10.19 -3.77
N GLN A 63 3.78 -11.32 -3.93
CA GLN A 63 2.68 -11.45 -4.87
C GLN A 63 1.61 -12.41 -4.33
N VAL A 64 0.41 -12.30 -4.88
CA VAL A 64 -0.72 -13.18 -4.59
C VAL A 64 -1.01 -14.13 -5.73
N PHE A 65 -0.11 -14.19 -6.73
CA PHE A 65 -0.14 -15.12 -7.85
C PHE A 65 -1.37 -14.98 -8.75
N LEU A 66 -1.72 -13.74 -9.09
CA LEU A 66 -2.76 -13.46 -10.07
C LEU A 66 -2.36 -14.01 -11.45
N GLU A 67 -3.32 -14.61 -12.14
CA GLU A 67 -3.10 -15.11 -13.51
C GLU A 67 -3.57 -14.09 -14.56
N GLU A 68 -2.94 -14.11 -15.73
CA GLU A 68 -3.36 -13.26 -16.85
C GLU A 68 -4.80 -13.55 -17.24
N GLY A 69 -5.60 -12.48 -17.34
CA GLY A 69 -7.03 -12.58 -17.62
C GLY A 69 -7.90 -12.91 -16.40
N GLU A 70 -7.30 -13.19 -15.25
CA GLU A 70 -8.04 -13.38 -14.01
C GLU A 70 -8.76 -12.09 -13.61
N ILE A 71 -9.99 -12.24 -13.12
CA ILE A 71 -10.85 -11.15 -12.68
C ILE A 71 -11.01 -11.21 -11.17
N GLN A 72 -10.73 -10.10 -10.52
CA GLN A 72 -10.95 -9.90 -9.08
C GLN A 72 -11.70 -8.58 -8.84
N THR A 73 -12.36 -8.45 -7.71
CA THR A 73 -12.98 -7.18 -7.32
C THR A 73 -11.93 -6.20 -6.80
N VAL A 74 -12.22 -4.91 -6.89
CA VAL A 74 -11.39 -3.85 -6.29
C VAL A 74 -11.14 -4.12 -4.81
N GLU A 75 -12.17 -4.49 -4.05
CA GLU A 75 -12.02 -4.79 -2.61
C GLU A 75 -11.07 -5.94 -2.35
N THR A 76 -11.16 -7.02 -3.13
CA THR A 76 -10.23 -8.17 -3.02
C THR A 76 -8.80 -7.75 -3.31
N LEU A 77 -8.57 -6.92 -4.34
CA LEU A 77 -7.22 -6.43 -4.66
C LEU A 77 -6.68 -5.48 -3.59
N ILE A 78 -7.51 -4.64 -2.99
CA ILE A 78 -7.11 -3.84 -1.81
C ILE A 78 -6.62 -4.74 -0.68
N LYS A 79 -7.35 -5.81 -0.38
CA LYS A 79 -6.93 -6.80 0.62
C LYS A 79 -5.60 -7.46 0.26
N CYS A 80 -5.41 -7.84 -1.00
CA CYS A 80 -4.14 -8.38 -1.49
C CYS A 80 -2.96 -7.42 -1.28
N ILE A 81 -3.16 -6.13 -1.52
CA ILE A 81 -2.14 -5.09 -1.33
C ILE A 81 -1.86 -4.89 0.16
N VAL A 82 -2.89 -4.71 0.98
CA VAL A 82 -2.75 -4.36 2.39
C VAL A 82 -2.24 -5.53 3.23
N ILE A 83 -2.79 -6.72 3.02
CA ILE A 83 -2.50 -7.90 3.85
C ILE A 83 -1.19 -8.56 3.42
N ALA A 84 -1.06 -8.87 2.13
CA ALA A 84 0.04 -9.65 1.58
C ALA A 84 1.09 -8.82 0.82
N SER A 85 0.92 -7.51 0.76
CA SER A 85 1.83 -6.62 0.01
C SER A 85 1.98 -7.02 -1.47
N GLY A 86 0.90 -7.47 -2.13
CA GLY A 86 0.92 -8.01 -3.49
C GLY A 86 1.36 -6.98 -4.53
N ASN A 87 2.49 -7.21 -5.20
CA ASN A 87 2.98 -6.37 -6.28
C ASN A 87 2.10 -6.50 -7.53
N ASP A 88 1.70 -7.73 -7.87
CA ASP A 88 0.77 -8.03 -8.94
C ASP A 88 -0.59 -7.33 -8.76
N ALA A 89 -1.15 -7.36 -7.57
CA ALA A 89 -2.38 -6.65 -7.24
C ALA A 89 -2.22 -5.13 -7.34
N SER A 90 -1.07 -4.58 -6.94
CA SER A 90 -0.77 -3.15 -7.04
C SER A 90 -0.74 -2.68 -8.50
N VAL A 91 -0.05 -3.42 -9.37
CA VAL A 91 0.03 -3.13 -10.81
C VAL A 91 -1.34 -3.29 -11.47
N ALA A 92 -2.09 -4.34 -11.16
CA ALA A 92 -3.43 -4.54 -11.70
C ALA A 92 -4.36 -3.36 -11.37
N MET A 93 -4.32 -2.86 -10.14
CA MET A 93 -5.09 -1.68 -9.73
C MET A 93 -4.61 -0.40 -10.42
N ALA A 94 -3.30 -0.21 -10.53
CA ALA A 94 -2.71 0.95 -11.20
C ALA A 94 -3.16 1.05 -12.67
N GLU A 95 -3.07 -0.06 -13.39
CA GLU A 95 -3.51 -0.15 -14.80
C GLU A 95 -5.02 0.04 -14.94
N HIS A 96 -5.81 -0.50 -14.02
CA HIS A 96 -7.26 -0.35 -14.04
C HIS A 96 -7.70 1.11 -13.85
N ILE A 97 -7.06 1.85 -12.95
CA ILE A 97 -7.41 3.23 -12.62
C ILE A 97 -6.93 4.21 -13.68
N CYS A 98 -5.70 4.04 -14.18
CA CYS A 98 -5.03 5.02 -15.05
C CYS A 98 -4.75 4.50 -16.47
N GLY A 99 -5.06 3.25 -16.79
CA GLY A 99 -4.79 2.64 -18.09
C GLY A 99 -3.37 2.08 -18.24
N SER A 100 -2.41 2.54 -17.44
CA SER A 100 -1.05 2.01 -17.37
C SER A 100 -0.43 2.28 -16.00
N GLU A 101 0.55 1.46 -15.60
CA GLU A 101 1.34 1.72 -14.39
C GLU A 101 2.10 3.05 -14.50
N GLN A 102 2.65 3.36 -15.67
CA GLN A 102 3.39 4.60 -15.90
C GLN A 102 2.54 5.84 -15.63
N GLU A 103 1.31 5.86 -16.12
CA GLU A 103 0.40 6.97 -15.88
C GLU A 103 -0.02 7.05 -14.42
N PHE A 104 -0.21 5.91 -13.77
CA PHE A 104 -0.50 5.86 -12.34
C PHE A 104 0.67 6.42 -11.51
N VAL A 105 1.92 6.09 -11.85
CA VAL A 105 3.12 6.62 -11.18
C VAL A 105 3.22 8.14 -11.36
N ARG A 106 2.87 8.67 -12.53
CA ARG A 106 2.80 10.12 -12.73
C ARG A 106 1.83 10.76 -11.73
N HIS A 107 0.66 10.17 -11.53
CA HIS A 107 -0.30 10.63 -10.51
C HIS A 107 0.21 10.46 -9.09
N MET A 108 0.96 9.39 -8.79
CA MET A 108 1.61 9.21 -7.47
C MET A 108 2.54 10.38 -7.16
N ASN A 109 3.36 10.80 -8.11
CA ASN A 109 4.28 11.93 -7.95
C ASN A 109 3.55 13.26 -7.80
N GLU A 110 2.50 13.50 -8.58
CA GLU A 110 1.64 14.69 -8.42
C GLU A 110 0.97 14.73 -7.04
N ARG A 111 0.49 13.58 -6.57
CA ARG A 111 -0.14 13.49 -5.25
C ARG A 111 0.86 13.73 -4.12
N ALA A 112 2.08 13.21 -4.25
CA ALA A 112 3.17 13.47 -3.31
C ALA A 112 3.53 14.95 -3.25
N GLU A 113 3.63 15.63 -4.39
CA GLU A 113 3.85 17.07 -4.46
C GLU A 113 2.72 17.84 -3.79
N GLY A 114 1.46 17.49 -4.07
CA GLY A 114 0.28 18.09 -3.46
C GLY A 114 0.22 17.92 -1.94
N LEU A 115 0.80 16.87 -1.39
CA LEU A 115 0.93 16.63 0.05
C LEU A 115 2.14 17.34 0.68
N GLY A 116 2.99 17.98 -0.12
CA GLY A 116 4.21 18.61 0.37
C GLY A 116 5.35 17.64 0.68
N MET A 117 5.35 16.46 0.06
CA MET A 117 6.40 15.46 0.18
C MET A 117 7.61 15.85 -0.69
N LYS A 118 8.43 16.78 -0.19
CA LYS A 118 9.49 17.45 -0.96
C LYS A 118 10.68 16.56 -1.33
N ASN A 119 10.82 15.43 -0.67
CA ASN A 119 11.94 14.52 -0.85
C ASN A 119 11.47 13.11 -1.23
N THR A 120 10.47 13.04 -2.10
CA THR A 120 9.90 11.78 -2.58
C THR A 120 9.76 11.79 -4.09
N HIS A 121 10.15 10.69 -4.71
CA HIS A 121 9.92 10.41 -6.11
C HIS A 121 9.66 8.92 -6.30
N PHE A 122 8.62 8.57 -7.04
CA PHE A 122 8.22 7.21 -7.35
C PHE A 122 8.50 6.89 -8.82
N GLU A 123 9.01 5.68 -9.09
CA GLU A 123 9.21 5.14 -10.43
C GLU A 123 8.37 3.89 -10.72
N ASP A 124 7.83 3.26 -9.67
CA ASP A 124 6.84 2.19 -9.79
C ASP A 124 5.76 2.32 -8.72
N CYS A 125 4.71 1.52 -8.81
CA CYS A 125 3.57 1.57 -7.88
C CYS A 125 3.67 0.60 -6.70
N CYS A 126 4.70 -0.22 -6.62
CA CYS A 126 4.81 -1.27 -5.61
C CYS A 126 6.12 -1.26 -4.80
N GLY A 127 7.15 -0.53 -5.29
CA GLY A 127 8.44 -0.41 -4.63
C GLY A 127 9.38 -1.57 -4.92
N LEU A 128 9.26 -2.20 -6.10
CA LEU A 128 10.12 -3.31 -6.53
C LEU A 128 11.40 -2.80 -7.22
N THR A 129 11.37 -1.60 -7.79
CA THR A 129 12.51 -1.03 -8.51
C THR A 129 13.71 -0.81 -7.58
N GLU A 130 14.90 -1.08 -8.10
CA GLU A 130 16.18 -0.80 -7.45
C GLU A 130 16.77 0.55 -7.90
N SER A 131 16.01 1.35 -8.65
CA SER A 131 16.46 2.65 -9.14
C SER A 131 16.79 3.60 -7.99
N PRO A 132 17.92 4.31 -8.04
CA PRO A 132 18.27 5.34 -7.06
C PRO A 132 17.31 6.54 -7.11
N ASP A 133 16.56 6.71 -8.19
CA ASP A 133 15.59 7.77 -8.38
C ASP A 133 14.22 7.44 -7.75
N HIS A 134 14.04 6.23 -7.20
CA HIS A 134 12.90 5.84 -6.41
C HIS A 134 13.23 5.99 -4.92
N TYR A 135 12.84 7.11 -4.33
CA TYR A 135 13.24 7.46 -2.96
C TYR A 135 12.14 8.19 -2.20
N THR A 136 12.27 8.17 -0.90
CA THR A 136 11.46 8.94 0.06
C THR A 136 12.25 9.22 1.33
N THR A 137 11.61 9.85 2.32
CA THR A 137 12.17 10.12 3.65
C THR A 137 11.19 9.68 4.74
N ALA A 138 11.69 9.53 5.96
CA ALA A 138 10.81 9.20 7.09
C ALA A 138 9.72 10.27 7.30
N ARG A 139 10.05 11.54 7.07
CA ARG A 139 9.08 12.65 7.14
C ARG A 139 7.98 12.49 6.09
N ASP A 140 8.34 12.26 4.85
CA ASP A 140 7.37 12.13 3.76
C ASP A 140 6.50 10.87 3.93
N ILE A 141 7.09 9.77 4.44
CA ILE A 141 6.31 8.57 4.82
C ILE A 141 5.28 8.91 5.90
N ALA A 142 5.65 9.69 6.92
CA ALA A 142 4.71 10.10 7.96
C ALA A 142 3.58 10.97 7.40
N ILE A 143 3.88 11.88 6.46
CA ILE A 143 2.90 12.72 5.78
C ILE A 143 1.89 11.87 5.02
N MET A 144 2.34 10.96 4.14
CA MET A 144 1.41 10.13 3.36
C MET A 144 0.66 9.12 4.22
N SER A 145 1.29 8.57 5.25
CA SER A 145 0.63 7.65 6.18
C SER A 145 -0.50 8.36 6.94
N ARG A 146 -0.24 9.58 7.41
CA ARG A 146 -1.23 10.41 8.07
C ARG A 146 -2.41 10.70 7.13
N GLU A 147 -2.14 11.11 5.89
CA GLU A 147 -3.18 11.34 4.88
C GLU A 147 -4.07 10.11 4.71
N LEU A 148 -3.47 8.93 4.53
CA LEU A 148 -4.22 7.69 4.34
C LEU A 148 -5.14 7.37 5.52
N ILE A 149 -4.62 7.40 6.76
CA ILE A 149 -5.40 6.98 7.93
C ILE A 149 -6.43 8.01 8.39
N THR A 150 -6.18 9.31 8.19
CA THR A 150 -7.10 10.36 8.61
C THR A 150 -8.20 10.62 7.59
N LYS A 151 -7.88 10.58 6.31
CA LYS A 151 -8.85 10.80 5.23
C LYS A 151 -9.66 9.54 4.92
N TYR A 152 -9.02 8.37 4.99
CA TYR A 152 -9.62 7.09 4.64
C TYR A 152 -9.49 6.05 5.77
N PRO A 153 -10.16 6.27 6.91
CA PRO A 153 -10.02 5.40 8.08
C PRO A 153 -10.44 3.95 7.84
N LYS A 154 -11.19 3.67 6.76
CA LYS A 154 -11.53 2.30 6.34
C LYS A 154 -10.29 1.43 6.09
N ILE A 155 -9.15 2.02 5.74
CA ILE A 155 -7.89 1.28 5.58
C ILE A 155 -7.51 0.51 6.85
N LEU A 156 -7.89 1.00 8.04
CA LEU A 156 -7.61 0.35 9.31
C LEU A 156 -8.35 -0.99 9.47
N GLU A 157 -9.53 -1.13 8.86
CA GLU A 157 -10.29 -2.38 8.84
C GLU A 157 -9.49 -3.45 8.08
N TYR A 158 -8.96 -3.12 6.90
CA TYR A 158 -8.16 -4.05 6.10
C TYR A 158 -6.81 -4.36 6.74
N SER A 159 -6.12 -3.37 7.28
CA SER A 159 -4.79 -3.55 7.88
C SER A 159 -4.80 -4.35 9.18
N SER A 160 -5.94 -4.48 9.83
CA SER A 160 -6.13 -5.29 11.03
C SER A 160 -6.43 -6.77 10.76
N ILE A 161 -6.68 -7.14 9.50
CA ILE A 161 -6.93 -8.53 9.12
C ILE A 161 -5.62 -9.31 9.22
N TRP A 162 -5.63 -10.38 10.03
CA TRP A 162 -4.45 -11.27 10.14
C TRP A 162 -4.35 -12.24 8.95
N MET A 163 -5.43 -12.92 8.65
CA MET A 163 -5.49 -13.89 7.56
C MET A 163 -6.87 -13.82 6.88
N GLU A 164 -6.88 -13.93 5.58
CA GLU A 164 -8.10 -14.04 4.79
C GLU A 164 -7.83 -14.86 3.53
N ASN A 165 -8.80 -15.62 3.07
CA ASN A 165 -8.69 -16.36 1.82
C ASN A 165 -9.27 -15.55 0.66
N ILE A 166 -8.62 -15.63 -0.49
CA ILE A 166 -9.15 -15.19 -1.78
C ILE A 166 -9.32 -16.39 -2.70
N THR A 167 -10.22 -16.29 -3.65
CA THR A 167 -10.50 -17.34 -4.62
C THR A 167 -9.96 -16.94 -5.98
N HIS A 168 -8.99 -17.70 -6.50
CA HIS A 168 -8.58 -17.61 -7.90
C HIS A 168 -9.51 -18.42 -8.77
N VAL A 169 -10.12 -17.77 -9.76
CA VAL A 169 -10.89 -18.45 -10.82
C VAL A 169 -10.16 -18.22 -12.13
N THR A 170 -9.53 -19.26 -12.64
CA THR A 170 -8.71 -19.23 -13.84
C THR A 170 -9.18 -20.28 -14.85
N ARG A 171 -8.56 -20.31 -16.04
CA ARG A 171 -8.81 -21.38 -17.04
C ARG A 171 -8.45 -22.78 -16.53
N GLN A 172 -7.60 -22.86 -15.50
CA GLN A 172 -7.17 -24.13 -14.90
C GLN A 172 -8.11 -24.61 -13.77
N GLY A 173 -9.13 -23.82 -13.44
CA GLY A 173 -10.08 -24.12 -12.37
C GLY A 173 -10.09 -23.07 -11.25
N THR A 174 -10.70 -23.47 -10.15
CA THR A 174 -10.86 -22.62 -8.94
C THR A 174 -9.90 -23.07 -7.85
N LYS A 175 -9.18 -22.13 -7.25
CA LYS A 175 -8.22 -22.38 -6.17
C LYS A 175 -8.32 -21.32 -5.09
N GLU A 176 -8.36 -21.77 -3.83
CA GLU A 176 -8.23 -20.88 -2.67
C GLU A 176 -6.77 -20.51 -2.40
N PHE A 177 -6.54 -19.25 -2.06
CA PHE A 177 -5.23 -18.72 -1.68
C PHE A 177 -5.34 -17.93 -0.38
N GLY A 178 -4.52 -18.29 0.61
CA GLY A 178 -4.50 -17.64 1.92
C GLY A 178 -3.61 -16.39 1.92
N LEU A 179 -4.20 -15.23 2.14
CA LEU A 179 -3.47 -14.01 2.47
C LEU A 179 -3.06 -14.05 3.94
N THR A 180 -1.80 -13.74 4.23
CA THR A 180 -1.30 -13.59 5.60
C THR A 180 -0.67 -12.22 5.76
N ASN A 181 -1.07 -11.51 6.81
CA ASN A 181 -0.59 -10.15 7.04
C ASN A 181 0.92 -10.14 7.31
N THR A 182 1.62 -9.30 6.59
CA THR A 182 3.07 -9.10 6.74
C THR A 182 3.42 -8.47 8.09
N ASN A 183 2.50 -7.75 8.72
CA ASN A 183 2.69 -7.18 10.05
C ASN A 183 2.39 -8.20 11.16
N LYS A 184 3.43 -8.88 11.63
CA LYS A 184 3.32 -9.90 12.70
C LYS A 184 2.89 -9.32 14.06
N LEU A 185 2.93 -8.01 14.25
CA LEU A 185 2.58 -7.37 15.51
C LEU A 185 1.07 -7.42 15.80
N ILE A 186 0.24 -7.51 14.76
CA ILE A 186 -1.23 -7.63 14.95
C ILE A 186 -1.63 -8.95 15.65
N ARG A 187 -0.76 -9.96 15.67
CA ARG A 187 -0.97 -11.21 16.42
C ARG A 187 -0.65 -11.10 17.90
N LYS A 188 0.15 -10.12 18.30
CA LYS A 188 0.52 -9.97 19.70
C LYS A 188 -0.62 -9.27 20.41
N PRO A 189 -1.18 -9.85 21.51
CA PRO A 189 -2.06 -9.09 22.36
C PRO A 189 -1.22 -7.92 22.89
N PHE A 190 -1.46 -6.74 22.34
CA PHE A 190 -0.97 -5.55 22.99
C PHE A 190 -1.68 -5.48 24.34
N ALA A 191 -0.91 -5.56 25.40
CA ALA A 191 -1.32 -4.96 26.65
C ALA A 191 -1.35 -3.45 26.43
N VAL A 192 -2.34 -2.99 25.67
CA VAL A 192 -2.70 -1.58 25.62
C VAL A 192 -3.36 -1.29 26.92
N THR A 193 -2.57 -0.84 27.88
CA THR A 193 -3.13 -0.01 28.93
C THR A 193 -3.89 1.10 28.23
N SER A 194 -5.21 0.95 28.27
CA SER A 194 -6.22 1.93 27.93
C SER A 194 -5.69 3.30 27.55
N ASN A 195 -5.68 3.63 26.28
CA ASN A 195 -6.19 4.91 25.80
C ASN A 195 -6.21 4.91 24.27
N LYS A 196 -7.41 5.13 23.79
CA LYS A 196 -7.82 5.40 22.43
C LYS A 196 -6.80 6.22 21.62
N SER A 197 -5.82 5.57 21.01
CA SER A 197 -5.03 6.20 19.97
C SER A 197 -4.66 5.17 18.90
N GLY A 198 -5.32 5.30 17.75
CA GLY A 198 -5.13 4.45 16.58
C GLY A 198 -3.80 4.65 15.84
N SER A 199 -2.69 4.90 16.56
CA SER A 199 -1.44 5.32 15.94
C SER A 199 -0.41 4.22 15.67
N VAL A 200 -0.68 2.96 16.02
CA VAL A 200 0.36 1.93 16.06
C VAL A 200 0.48 1.11 14.77
N SER A 201 -0.52 1.12 13.91
CA SER A 201 -0.58 0.16 12.80
C SER A 201 0.35 0.44 11.63
N TYR A 202 0.75 1.67 11.40
CA TYR A 202 1.52 2.04 10.20
C TYR A 202 3.04 2.18 10.40
N THR A 203 3.49 2.36 11.60
CA THR A 203 4.93 2.41 11.90
C THR A 203 5.64 1.07 11.70
N HIS A 204 4.89 -0.01 11.52
CA HIS A 204 5.40 -1.37 11.42
C HIS A 204 5.36 -2.00 10.03
N LEU A 205 4.92 -1.29 8.99
CA LEU A 205 5.19 -1.68 7.60
C LEU A 205 6.70 -1.73 7.28
N ARG A 206 7.52 -1.43 8.29
CA ARG A 206 8.93 -1.13 8.16
C ARG A 206 9.88 -2.31 8.44
N ALA A 207 9.44 -3.49 8.79
CA ALA A 207 10.32 -4.35 9.60
C ALA A 207 11.15 -5.40 8.87
N HIS A 208 11.09 -5.59 7.56
CA HIS A 208 11.71 -6.80 6.99
C HIS A 208 12.56 -6.67 5.71
N GLU A 209 13.03 -5.51 5.32
CA GLU A 209 13.88 -5.41 4.12
C GLU A 209 15.29 -4.83 4.36
N THR A 210 15.77 -4.82 5.58
CA THR A 210 17.18 -4.46 5.85
C THR A 210 17.90 -5.56 6.60
N SER A 211 18.01 -6.73 5.99
CA SER A 211 19.01 -7.71 6.39
C SER A 211 19.48 -8.50 5.17
N GLN A 212 20.37 -7.89 4.43
CA GLN A 212 21.57 -8.50 3.84
C GLN A 212 22.65 -7.45 3.75
#